data_ef02d06e560f9478faf307375b03b6e3
#
_entry.id   ef02d06e560f9478faf307375b03b6e3
#
_cell.length_a   1.000
_cell.length_b   1.000
_cell.length_c   1.000
_cell.angle_alpha   90.00
_cell.angle_beta   90.00
_cell.angle_gamma   90.00
#
_symmetry.space_group_name_H-M   'P 1'
#
loop_
_entity.id
_entity.type
_entity.pdbx_description
1 polymer ?
#
loop_
_entity_poly.entity_id
_entity_poly.type
_entity_poly.pdbx_seq_one_letter_code
_entity_poly.pdbx_strand_id
1 'polypeptide(L)'
;MTASMTKRTPNFRTLGRVGLVAMAALALVSCGGGKKASKAQLAASRVTTIGVNSYLWRASLEALSFMPLLQTDSNGGVIVTDWYANPNNPGERMKVTVTILDQDLRADALRVAASRQVSQNGVWQDAPVQAATVQKLEDVILTKARDLRNSAVK
;
A
#
# COMPACT_ATOMS: atom_id res chain seq x y z
N MET A 1 51.57 -41.03 -59.63
CA MET A 1 51.56 -39.60 -59.27
C MET A 1 50.69 -39.44 -58.03
N THR A 2 51.28 -39.52 -56.84
CA THR A 2 50.58 -39.43 -55.56
C THR A 2 51.29 -38.41 -54.68
N ALA A 3 50.69 -37.25 -54.46
CA ALA A 3 51.22 -36.19 -53.61
C ALA A 3 50.87 -36.47 -52.16
N SER A 4 51.89 -36.68 -51.35
CA SER A 4 51.80 -36.86 -49.90
C SER A 4 51.63 -35.50 -49.24
N MET A 5 50.51 -35.32 -48.53
CA MET A 5 50.17 -34.10 -47.73
C MET A 5 50.55 -34.31 -46.25
N THR A 6 51.72 -33.76 -45.87
CA THR A 6 52.18 -33.77 -44.45
C THR A 6 51.35 -32.81 -43.59
N LYS A 7 50.55 -33.34 -42.69
CA LYS A 7 49.86 -32.54 -41.64
C LYS A 7 50.87 -32.14 -40.57
N ARG A 8 51.13 -30.84 -40.44
CA ARG A 8 51.80 -30.25 -39.26
C ARG A 8 50.77 -29.99 -38.19
N THR A 9 50.93 -30.61 -37.06
CA THR A 9 50.13 -30.33 -35.82
C THR A 9 50.74 -29.14 -35.09
N PRO A 10 49.94 -28.10 -34.69
CA PRO A 10 50.46 -27.02 -33.88
C PRO A 10 50.57 -27.44 -32.43
N ASN A 11 51.70 -27.12 -31.80
CA ASN A 11 51.94 -27.36 -30.35
C ASN A 11 51.06 -26.49 -29.47
N PHE A 12 50.13 -27.10 -28.77
CA PHE A 12 49.11 -26.48 -27.91
C PHE A 12 49.61 -26.09 -26.48
N ARG A 13 50.93 -26.02 -26.25
CA ARG A 13 51.50 -25.88 -24.90
C ARG A 13 51.77 -24.44 -24.42
N THR A 14 51.68 -23.44 -25.27
CA THR A 14 52.04 -22.05 -24.89
C THR A 14 50.88 -21.06 -24.82
N LEU A 15 49.65 -21.45 -25.24
CA LEU A 15 48.48 -20.53 -25.17
C LEU A 15 47.75 -20.54 -23.81
N GLY A 16 48.04 -21.49 -22.92
CA GLY A 16 47.33 -21.65 -21.67
C GLY A 16 47.72 -20.67 -20.54
N ARG A 17 48.86 -19.98 -20.68
CA ARG A 17 49.34 -19.09 -19.58
C ARG A 17 49.02 -17.61 -19.74
N VAL A 18 48.70 -17.14 -20.92
CA VAL A 18 48.38 -15.73 -21.18
C VAL A 18 46.87 -15.48 -21.03
N GLY A 19 46.01 -16.49 -21.28
CA GLY A 19 44.56 -16.38 -21.16
C GLY A 19 44.04 -16.29 -19.73
N LEU A 20 44.78 -16.83 -18.75
CA LEU A 20 44.34 -16.90 -17.36
C LEU A 20 44.55 -15.60 -16.60
N VAL A 21 45.50 -14.76 -17.03
CA VAL A 21 45.74 -13.43 -16.39
C VAL A 21 44.80 -12.37 -16.94
N ALA A 22 44.32 -12.48 -18.18
CA ALA A 22 43.37 -11.53 -18.76
C ALA A 22 41.94 -11.71 -18.21
N MET A 23 41.55 -12.89 -17.72
CA MET A 23 40.21 -13.18 -17.21
C MET A 23 40.03 -12.78 -15.74
N ALA A 24 41.12 -12.62 -14.97
CA ALA A 24 41.07 -12.19 -13.58
C ALA A 24 40.88 -10.68 -13.39
N ALA A 25 41.14 -9.87 -14.44
CA ALA A 25 41.02 -8.40 -14.36
C ALA A 25 39.60 -7.86 -14.66
N LEU A 26 38.66 -8.68 -15.16
CA LEU A 26 37.29 -8.28 -15.51
C LEU A 26 36.25 -8.55 -14.39
N ALA A 27 36.65 -9.20 -13.30
CA ALA A 27 35.72 -9.57 -12.24
C ALA A 27 35.56 -8.51 -11.12
N LEU A 28 36.20 -7.35 -11.18
CA LEU A 28 36.21 -6.35 -10.13
C LEU A 28 35.35 -5.10 -10.41
N VAL A 29 34.56 -5.05 -11.47
CA VAL A 29 33.71 -3.88 -11.81
C VAL A 29 32.21 -4.13 -11.58
N SER A 30 31.80 -5.19 -10.90
CA SER A 30 30.37 -5.50 -10.68
C SER A 30 29.90 -5.37 -9.23
N CYS A 31 30.44 -4.44 -8.46
CA CYS A 31 29.93 -4.13 -7.11
C CYS A 31 29.73 -2.63 -6.91
N GLY A 32 28.87 -2.01 -7.73
CA GLY A 32 28.56 -0.58 -7.65
C GLY A 32 27.11 -0.23 -7.93
N GLY A 33 26.21 -1.20 -8.01
CA GLY A 33 24.78 -1.00 -8.18
C GLY A 33 24.02 -0.96 -6.86
N GLY A 34 24.42 -0.12 -5.91
CA GLY A 34 23.56 0.21 -4.78
C GLY A 34 22.30 0.89 -5.34
N LYS A 35 21.20 0.11 -5.48
CA LYS A 35 19.87 0.68 -5.71
C LYS A 35 19.63 1.63 -4.54
N LYS A 36 19.83 2.93 -4.77
CA LYS A 36 19.36 3.96 -3.84
C LYS A 36 17.86 3.78 -3.76
N ALA A 37 17.38 3.12 -2.70
CA ALA A 37 15.96 3.11 -2.39
C ALA A 37 15.49 4.57 -2.44
N SER A 38 14.50 4.86 -3.26
CA SER A 38 14.03 6.23 -3.41
C SER A 38 13.59 6.74 -2.03
N LYS A 39 13.81 8.02 -1.73
CA LYS A 39 13.34 8.63 -0.47
C LYS A 39 11.86 8.33 -0.20
N ALA A 40 11.06 8.17 -1.25
CA ALA A 40 9.65 7.77 -1.16
C ALA A 40 9.45 6.35 -0.59
N GLN A 41 10.30 5.37 -0.96
CA GLN A 41 10.26 4.01 -0.40
C GLN A 41 10.71 3.98 1.06
N LEU A 42 11.74 4.77 1.41
CA LEU A 42 12.21 4.89 2.80
C LEU A 42 11.17 5.59 3.69
N ALA A 43 10.47 6.61 3.18
CA ALA A 43 9.38 7.27 3.90
C ALA A 43 8.17 6.34 4.09
N ALA A 44 7.80 5.56 3.06
CA ALA A 44 6.74 4.56 3.18
C ALA A 44 7.07 3.47 4.21
N SER A 45 8.32 3.00 4.28
CA SER A 45 8.76 1.97 5.24
C SER A 45 8.77 2.45 6.70
N ARG A 46 8.90 3.75 6.96
CA ARG A 46 8.93 4.29 8.33
C ARG A 46 7.56 4.46 8.98
N VAL A 47 6.50 4.40 8.21
CA VAL A 47 5.13 4.67 8.69
C VAL A 47 4.33 3.39 8.94
N THR A 48 4.88 2.22 8.62
CA THR A 48 4.21 0.91 8.73
C THR A 48 4.47 0.23 10.08
N THR A 49 4.19 0.92 11.19
CA THR A 49 4.32 0.32 12.54
C THR A 49 3.01 -0.33 13.02
N ILE A 50 1.93 -0.15 12.28
CA ILE A 50 0.62 -0.78 12.52
C ILE A 50 0.37 -1.85 11.46
N GLY A 51 -0.47 -2.85 11.76
CA GLY A 51 -0.75 -3.99 10.87
C GLY A 51 -1.31 -3.61 9.50
N VAL A 52 -1.78 -2.36 9.33
CA VAL A 52 -2.41 -1.82 8.12
C VAL A 52 -1.77 -0.51 7.68
N ASN A 53 -2.19 0.04 6.54
CA ASN A 53 -1.69 1.33 6.03
C ASN A 53 -2.01 2.48 7.01
N SER A 54 -0.98 3.11 7.55
CA SER A 54 -1.10 4.16 8.56
C SER A 54 -1.71 5.47 8.03
N TYR A 55 -1.56 5.78 6.74
CA TYR A 55 -2.20 6.95 6.13
C TYR A 55 -3.71 6.73 5.98
N LEU A 56 -4.13 5.53 5.55
CA LEU A 56 -5.55 5.16 5.52
C LEU A 56 -6.15 5.16 6.92
N TRP A 57 -5.43 4.60 7.90
CA TRP A 57 -5.86 4.60 9.29
C TRP A 57 -6.11 6.01 9.83
N ARG A 58 -5.09 6.87 9.70
CA ARG A 58 -5.20 8.26 10.16
C ARG A 58 -6.28 9.04 9.41
N ALA A 59 -6.34 8.91 8.09
CA ALA A 59 -7.37 9.56 7.27
C ALA A 59 -8.78 9.13 7.65
N SER A 60 -8.98 7.84 7.96
CA SER A 60 -10.27 7.31 8.41
C SER A 60 -10.69 7.90 9.76
N LEU A 61 -9.78 7.94 10.74
CA LEU A 61 -10.05 8.56 12.04
C LEU A 61 -10.40 10.05 11.91
N GLU A 62 -9.69 10.78 11.06
CA GLU A 62 -9.96 12.19 10.81
C GLU A 62 -11.29 12.41 10.05
N ALA A 63 -11.60 11.56 9.06
CA ALA A 63 -12.86 11.66 8.33
C ALA A 63 -14.09 11.34 9.21
N LEU A 64 -13.92 10.48 10.21
CA LEU A 64 -14.97 10.06 11.14
C LEU A 64 -14.95 10.82 12.47
N SER A 65 -14.13 11.87 12.61
CA SER A 65 -13.91 12.58 13.89
C SER A 65 -15.17 13.23 14.49
N PHE A 66 -16.21 13.46 13.68
CA PHE A 66 -17.49 13.98 14.15
C PHE A 66 -18.43 12.92 14.73
N MET A 67 -18.10 11.62 14.57
CA MET A 67 -18.88 10.49 15.06
C MET A 67 -18.22 9.89 16.31
N PRO A 68 -18.97 9.46 17.32
CA PRO A 68 -18.42 8.73 18.45
C PRO A 68 -17.87 7.38 17.97
N LEU A 69 -16.68 7.01 18.42
CA LEU A 69 -16.08 5.73 18.10
C LEU A 69 -16.51 4.67 19.12
N LEU A 70 -16.97 3.54 18.63
CA LEU A 70 -17.36 2.38 19.45
C LEU A 70 -16.18 1.42 19.63
N GLN A 71 -15.44 1.14 18.54
CA GLN A 71 -14.31 0.22 18.54
C GLN A 71 -13.27 0.65 17.52
N THR A 72 -12.00 0.50 17.87
CA THR A 72 -10.86 0.68 16.97
C THR A 72 -9.84 -0.42 17.20
N ASP A 73 -9.42 -1.07 16.11
CA ASP A 73 -8.34 -2.06 16.10
C ASP A 73 -7.35 -1.72 14.98
N SER A 74 -6.23 -1.13 15.34
CA SER A 74 -5.19 -0.73 14.40
C SER A 74 -4.42 -1.91 13.80
N ASN A 75 -4.39 -3.08 14.45
CA ASN A 75 -3.73 -4.26 13.93
C ASN A 75 -4.60 -4.97 12.89
N GLY A 76 -5.89 -5.12 13.20
CA GLY A 76 -6.88 -5.69 12.28
C GLY A 76 -7.41 -4.68 11.26
N GLY A 77 -7.09 -3.39 11.40
CA GLY A 77 -7.52 -2.35 10.46
C GLY A 77 -9.01 -2.01 10.52
N VAL A 78 -9.65 -2.15 11.68
CA VAL A 78 -11.09 -1.95 11.82
C VAL A 78 -11.40 -0.74 12.68
N ILE A 79 -12.27 0.14 12.19
CA ILE A 79 -12.83 1.27 12.91
C ILE A 79 -14.35 1.16 12.85
N VAL A 80 -15.01 1.13 13.99
CA VAL A 80 -16.47 1.08 14.11
C VAL A 80 -16.93 2.30 14.89
N THR A 81 -17.83 3.09 14.32
CA THR A 81 -18.48 4.19 15.03
C THR A 81 -19.70 3.69 15.80
N ASP A 82 -20.13 4.45 16.77
CA ASP A 82 -21.49 4.31 17.31
C ASP A 82 -22.51 5.05 16.44
N TRP A 83 -23.79 4.92 16.78
CA TRP A 83 -24.87 5.64 16.11
C TRP A 83 -24.70 7.14 16.28
N TYR A 84 -24.68 7.85 15.16
CA TYR A 84 -24.63 9.30 15.11
C TYR A 84 -25.89 9.86 14.44
N ALA A 85 -26.58 10.75 15.12
CA ALA A 85 -27.67 11.52 14.56
C ALA A 85 -27.21 12.96 14.31
N ASN A 86 -27.43 13.45 13.09
CA ASN A 86 -27.14 14.84 12.78
C ASN A 86 -28.11 15.77 13.56
N PRO A 87 -27.60 16.76 14.28
CA PRO A 87 -28.45 17.70 15.03
C PRO A 87 -29.53 18.41 14.17
N ASN A 88 -29.23 18.62 12.89
CA ASN A 88 -30.16 19.21 11.92
C ASN A 88 -31.21 18.21 11.39
N ASN A 89 -31.01 16.91 11.62
CA ASN A 89 -31.94 15.84 11.25
C ASN A 89 -31.95 14.74 12.32
N PRO A 90 -32.52 15.00 13.52
CA PRO A 90 -32.47 14.07 14.65
C PRO A 90 -33.32 12.81 14.44
N GLY A 91 -34.21 12.81 13.47
CA GLY A 91 -35.02 11.63 13.08
C GLY A 91 -34.26 10.58 12.27
N GLU A 92 -32.96 10.80 11.99
CA GLU A 92 -32.10 9.87 11.23
C GLU A 92 -30.79 9.67 11.96
N ARG A 93 -30.32 8.42 12.02
CA ARG A 93 -29.00 8.11 12.54
C ARG A 93 -28.25 7.14 11.65
N MET A 94 -26.93 7.27 11.68
CA MET A 94 -26.02 6.46 10.86
C MET A 94 -24.90 5.89 11.72
N LYS A 95 -24.46 4.70 11.36
CA LYS A 95 -23.30 3.99 11.93
C LYS A 95 -22.39 3.60 10.76
N VAL A 96 -21.08 3.78 10.93
CA VAL A 96 -20.08 3.49 9.89
C VAL A 96 -19.06 2.50 10.42
N THR A 97 -18.68 1.56 9.55
CA THR A 97 -17.55 0.66 9.76
C THR A 97 -16.57 0.86 8.62
N VAL A 98 -15.32 1.13 8.95
CA VAL A 98 -14.20 1.20 8.01
C VAL A 98 -13.31 0.01 8.25
N THR A 99 -12.93 -0.69 7.17
CA THR A 99 -11.98 -1.81 7.19
C THR A 99 -10.84 -1.52 6.23
N ILE A 100 -9.62 -1.55 6.74
CA ILE A 100 -8.38 -1.40 5.96
C ILE A 100 -7.75 -2.78 5.82
N LEU A 101 -7.61 -3.24 4.58
CA LEU A 101 -7.30 -4.63 4.24
C LEU A 101 -5.82 -4.86 3.92
N ASP A 102 -5.04 -3.80 3.70
CA ASP A 102 -3.66 -3.90 3.23
C ASP A 102 -2.78 -2.79 3.83
N GLN A 103 -1.47 -3.01 3.75
CA GLN A 103 -0.45 -2.01 4.10
C GLN A 103 -0.20 -1.01 2.96
N ASP A 104 -0.60 -1.32 1.75
CA ASP A 104 -0.45 -0.45 0.59
C ASP A 104 -1.58 0.59 0.52
N LEU A 105 -1.21 1.82 0.10
CA LEU A 105 -2.19 2.89 -0.14
C LEU A 105 -2.84 2.71 -1.52
N ARG A 106 -3.87 1.85 -1.57
CA ARG A 106 -4.66 1.54 -2.77
C ARG A 106 -6.15 1.67 -2.48
N ALA A 107 -6.95 1.89 -3.52
CA ALA A 107 -8.39 2.04 -3.36
C ALA A 107 -9.08 0.75 -2.87
N ASP A 108 -8.61 -0.41 -3.34
CA ASP A 108 -9.11 -1.73 -2.94
C ASP A 108 -8.65 -2.19 -1.55
N ALA A 109 -7.69 -1.46 -0.95
CA ALA A 109 -7.27 -1.67 0.44
C ALA A 109 -8.22 -1.03 1.47
N LEU A 110 -9.21 -0.25 1.04
CA LEU A 110 -10.20 0.40 1.90
C LEU A 110 -11.59 -0.14 1.58
N ARG A 111 -12.35 -0.41 2.62
CA ARG A 111 -13.77 -0.77 2.52
C ARG A 111 -14.58 -0.04 3.57
N VAL A 112 -15.66 0.57 3.15
CA VAL A 112 -16.60 1.27 4.03
C VAL A 112 -17.96 0.59 3.97
N ALA A 113 -18.53 0.33 5.13
CA ALA A 113 -19.91 -0.10 5.29
C ALA A 113 -20.68 0.91 6.18
N ALA A 114 -21.91 1.18 5.86
CA ALA A 114 -22.76 2.05 6.64
C ALA A 114 -24.11 1.39 6.93
N SER A 115 -24.65 1.65 8.12
CA SER A 115 -26.02 1.31 8.49
C SER A 115 -26.77 2.60 8.78
N ARG A 116 -28.00 2.69 8.32
CA ARG A 116 -28.87 3.87 8.50
C ARG A 116 -30.17 3.45 9.16
N GLN A 117 -30.63 4.25 10.09
CA GLN A 117 -31.95 4.09 10.71
C GLN A 117 -32.71 5.41 10.69
N VAL A 118 -34.01 5.31 10.58
CA VAL A 118 -34.95 6.45 10.70
C VAL A 118 -35.91 6.21 11.84
N SER A 119 -36.27 7.28 12.58
CA SER A 119 -37.22 7.20 13.64
C SER A 119 -38.64 7.33 13.06
N GLN A 120 -39.48 6.33 13.31
CA GLN A 120 -40.91 6.34 12.98
C GLN A 120 -41.69 6.13 14.26
N ASN A 121 -42.48 7.12 14.65
CA ASN A 121 -43.29 7.09 15.90
C ASN A 121 -42.44 6.77 17.15
N GLY A 122 -41.18 7.26 17.21
CA GLY A 122 -40.28 7.02 18.34
C GLY A 122 -39.52 5.68 18.30
N VAL A 123 -39.74 4.86 17.28
CA VAL A 123 -39.04 3.57 17.09
C VAL A 123 -38.04 3.69 15.94
N TRP A 124 -36.82 3.27 16.18
CA TRP A 124 -35.78 3.23 15.16
C TRP A 124 -35.97 2.03 14.21
N GLN A 125 -36.06 2.29 12.92
CA GLN A 125 -36.22 1.28 11.88
C GLN A 125 -35.07 1.37 10.88
N ASP A 126 -34.56 0.22 10.42
CA ASP A 126 -33.53 0.16 9.42
C ASP A 126 -34.03 0.75 8.10
N ALA A 127 -33.16 1.54 7.48
CA ALA A 127 -33.41 2.20 6.21
C ALA A 127 -32.25 1.98 5.23
N PRO A 128 -32.52 1.92 3.92
CA PRO A 128 -31.48 1.71 2.93
C PRO A 128 -30.46 2.86 2.95
N VAL A 129 -29.18 2.51 2.82
CA VAL A 129 -28.08 3.46 2.61
C VAL A 129 -27.89 3.65 1.11
N GLN A 130 -27.75 4.90 0.68
CA GLN A 130 -27.42 5.18 -0.71
C GLN A 130 -25.96 4.79 -0.99
N ALA A 131 -25.74 4.00 -2.04
CA ALA A 131 -24.38 3.55 -2.43
C ALA A 131 -23.43 4.75 -2.67
N ALA A 132 -23.94 5.83 -3.22
CA ALA A 132 -23.18 7.07 -3.43
C ALA A 132 -22.63 7.68 -2.12
N THR A 133 -23.32 7.51 -0.98
CA THR A 133 -22.84 7.98 0.32
C THR A 133 -21.61 7.21 0.77
N VAL A 134 -21.62 5.89 0.63
CA VAL A 134 -20.49 5.02 0.97
C VAL A 134 -19.29 5.33 0.08
N GLN A 135 -19.50 5.37 -1.24
CA GLN A 135 -18.44 5.70 -2.22
C GLN A 135 -17.82 7.08 -1.95
N LYS A 136 -18.64 8.09 -1.66
CA LYS A 136 -18.13 9.42 -1.34
C LYS A 136 -17.26 9.42 -0.08
N LEU A 137 -17.60 8.63 0.93
CA LEU A 137 -16.80 8.52 2.15
C LEU A 137 -15.46 7.80 1.86
N GLU A 138 -15.48 6.74 1.06
CA GLU A 138 -14.26 6.08 0.58
C GLU A 138 -13.34 7.06 -0.17
N ASP A 139 -13.90 7.84 -1.10
CA ASP A 139 -13.15 8.85 -1.87
C ASP A 139 -12.52 9.93 -0.97
N VAL A 140 -13.26 10.41 0.02
CA VAL A 140 -12.76 11.39 1.00
C VAL A 140 -11.59 10.82 1.79
N ILE A 141 -11.71 9.59 2.30
CA ILE A 141 -10.66 8.92 3.07
C ILE A 141 -9.42 8.70 2.19
N LEU A 142 -9.60 8.20 0.97
CA LEU A 142 -8.49 7.95 0.03
C LEU A 142 -7.77 9.23 -0.37
N THR A 143 -8.50 10.31 -0.64
CA THR A 143 -7.92 11.62 -0.97
C THR A 143 -7.09 12.12 0.20
N LYS A 144 -7.65 12.12 1.40
CA LYS A 144 -6.97 12.56 2.62
C LYS A 144 -5.73 11.72 2.93
N ALA A 145 -5.78 10.40 2.72
CA ALA A 145 -4.63 9.52 2.90
C ALA A 145 -3.50 9.83 1.92
N ARG A 146 -3.83 10.15 0.66
CA ARG A 146 -2.85 10.59 -0.34
C ARG A 146 -2.20 11.93 0.04
N ASP A 147 -2.98 12.87 0.54
CA ASP A 147 -2.49 14.17 0.99
C ASP A 147 -1.55 14.03 2.19
N LEU A 148 -1.90 13.21 3.16
CA LEU A 148 -1.04 12.88 4.30
C LEU A 148 0.28 12.24 3.86
N ARG A 149 0.25 11.32 2.90
CA ARG A 149 1.46 10.72 2.34
C ARG A 149 2.32 11.76 1.63
N ASN A 150 1.71 12.61 0.81
CA ASN A 150 2.43 13.63 0.05
C ASN A 150 3.09 14.68 0.96
N SER A 151 2.44 15.02 2.07
CA SER A 151 2.99 15.95 3.07
C SER A 151 4.15 15.34 3.87
N ALA A 152 4.17 14.03 4.06
CA ALA A 152 5.23 13.32 4.78
C ALA A 152 6.52 13.13 3.96
N VAL A 153 6.48 13.33 2.65
CA VAL A 153 7.62 13.14 1.71
C VAL A 153 8.33 14.47 1.41
N LYS A 154 7.76 15.61 1.83
CA LYS A 154 8.40 16.92 1.73
C LYS A 154 9.40 17.12 2.87
#